data_de46c57565e0e5480424bd0e3dd51f65
#
_entry.id   de46c57565e0e5480424bd0e3dd51f65
#
_cell.length_a   1.000
_cell.length_b   1.000
_cell.length_c   1.000
_cell.angle_alpha   90.00
_cell.angle_beta   90.00
_cell.angle_gamma   90.00
#
_symmetry.space_group_name_H-M   'P 1'
#
loop_
_entity.id
_entity.type
_entity.pdbx_description
1 polymer ?
#
loop_
_entity_poly.entity_id
_entity_poly.type
_entity_poly.pdbx_seq_one_letter_code
_entity_poly.pdbx_strand_id
1 'polypeptide(L)'
;MRLFIILFFLIFFNTNAQKTEKIVFKSANPFALSDIITDLENQKEQEVFGKLTFPDDSFDKEKKYPLIIGVAGSLGWREHHYEYIQMYQQSGFATFELNSFKSRNILSTVGSQVEVTTAAIILDAYSAFAELANHPNIDKNRVSITGWSLGGAVALFSGWKPVMNAITDDLKFASHLAFYPPCFFDPENTEFTDAPIHILIGELDNWTPSEPCVNFVKKISKNSNVNLTVYPNSHHSFDSQEPVQFNEKGYSFKNCLFKLNSEGDVLMNYLN
;
A
#
# COMPACT_ATOMS: atom_id res chain seq x y z
N MET A 1 65.16 -28.24 9.61
CA MET A 1 64.28 -27.06 9.62
C MET A 1 63.21 -27.29 8.52
N ARG A 2 62.01 -27.76 8.89
CA ARG A 2 60.92 -28.04 7.92
C ARG A 2 60.06 -26.82 7.77
N LEU A 3 60.02 -26.23 6.57
CA LEU A 3 59.21 -25.05 6.22
C LEU A 3 57.76 -25.55 5.99
N PHE A 4 56.82 -25.13 6.85
CA PHE A 4 55.41 -25.35 6.65
C PHE A 4 54.85 -24.18 5.79
N ILE A 5 54.50 -24.45 4.54
CA ILE A 5 53.80 -23.50 3.69
C ILE A 5 52.31 -23.63 4.03
N ILE A 6 51.74 -22.59 4.70
CA ILE A 6 50.31 -22.49 4.92
C ILE A 6 49.70 -21.85 3.67
N LEU A 7 48.96 -22.64 2.91
CA LEU A 7 48.21 -22.17 1.77
C LEU A 7 46.90 -21.54 2.29
N PHE A 8 46.80 -20.22 2.25
CA PHE A 8 45.57 -19.50 2.51
C PHE A 8 44.64 -19.62 1.28
N PHE A 9 43.61 -20.42 1.38
CA PHE A 9 42.51 -20.42 0.41
C PHE A 9 41.64 -19.18 0.68
N LEU A 10 41.77 -18.12 -0.14
CA LEU A 10 40.82 -17.01 -0.20
C LEU A 10 39.53 -17.52 -0.87
N ILE A 11 38.54 -17.86 -0.08
CA ILE A 11 37.18 -18.11 -0.54
C ILE A 11 36.57 -16.74 -0.86
N PHE A 12 36.49 -16.40 -2.13
CA PHE A 12 35.69 -15.24 -2.59
C PHE A 12 34.22 -15.63 -2.52
N PHE A 13 33.52 -15.17 -1.49
CA PHE A 13 32.08 -15.13 -1.52
C PHE A 13 31.68 -14.03 -2.51
N ASN A 14 31.19 -14.40 -3.67
CA ASN A 14 30.45 -13.49 -4.54
C ASN A 14 29.13 -13.18 -3.85
N THR A 15 29.09 -12.16 -3.01
CA THR A 15 27.85 -11.55 -2.56
C THR A 15 27.33 -10.73 -3.73
N ASN A 16 26.49 -11.30 -4.57
CA ASN A 16 25.70 -10.52 -5.51
C ASN A 16 24.81 -9.59 -4.66
N ALA A 17 25.16 -8.30 -4.65
CA ALA A 17 24.30 -7.31 -4.00
C ALA A 17 22.93 -7.29 -4.69
N GLN A 18 21.87 -7.36 -3.92
CA GLN A 18 20.50 -7.28 -4.41
C GLN A 18 20.33 -6.03 -5.29
N LYS A 19 19.79 -6.20 -6.50
CA LYS A 19 19.59 -5.09 -7.44
C LYS A 19 18.49 -4.18 -6.92
N THR A 20 18.83 -2.92 -6.67
CA THR A 20 17.92 -1.88 -6.16
C THR A 20 18.06 -0.61 -6.98
N GLU A 21 16.95 0.03 -7.29
CA GLU A 21 16.88 1.27 -8.07
C GLU A 21 15.97 2.29 -7.37
N LYS A 22 16.37 3.56 -7.36
CA LYS A 22 15.49 4.66 -6.98
C LYS A 22 14.75 5.12 -8.23
N ILE A 23 13.43 5.02 -8.20
CA ILE A 23 12.55 5.48 -9.28
C ILE A 23 11.90 6.80 -8.84
N VAL A 24 11.98 7.81 -9.68
CA VAL A 24 11.38 9.13 -9.46
C VAL A 24 10.36 9.37 -10.56
N PHE A 25 9.18 9.83 -10.20
CA PHE A 25 8.07 10.03 -11.12
C PHE A 25 7.20 11.23 -10.71
N LYS A 26 6.39 11.71 -11.64
CA LYS A 26 5.43 12.79 -11.40
C LYS A 26 4.11 12.24 -10.90
N SER A 27 3.56 12.92 -9.90
CA SER A 27 2.25 12.72 -9.32
C SER A 27 1.63 14.09 -9.01
N ALA A 28 0.58 14.12 -8.18
CA ALA A 28 0.00 15.37 -7.72
C ALA A 28 -0.49 15.28 -6.25
N ASN A 29 -1.11 16.35 -5.74
CA ASN A 29 -1.55 16.47 -4.36
C ASN A 29 -3.08 16.64 -4.24
N PRO A 30 -3.92 15.71 -4.74
CA PRO A 30 -5.35 15.74 -4.46
C PRO A 30 -5.58 15.60 -2.95
N PHE A 31 -6.48 16.40 -2.40
CA PHE A 31 -6.83 16.33 -0.99
C PHE A 31 -7.88 15.25 -0.72
N ALA A 32 -8.92 15.20 -1.54
CA ALA A 32 -10.03 14.25 -1.46
C ALA A 32 -10.07 13.31 -2.67
N LEU A 33 -10.85 12.22 -2.58
CA LEU A 33 -11.08 11.35 -3.73
C LEU A 33 -11.86 12.07 -4.83
N SER A 34 -12.70 13.03 -4.48
CA SER A 34 -13.40 13.89 -5.43
C SER A 34 -12.45 14.72 -6.29
N ASP A 35 -11.32 15.17 -5.77
CA ASP A 35 -10.32 15.89 -6.56
C ASP A 35 -9.73 14.99 -7.66
N ILE A 36 -9.61 13.68 -7.39
CA ILE A 36 -9.19 12.71 -8.42
C ILE A 36 -10.29 12.52 -9.46
N ILE A 37 -11.54 12.38 -9.01
CA ILE A 37 -12.66 12.00 -9.89
C ILE A 37 -13.11 13.17 -10.76
N THR A 38 -13.09 14.39 -10.23
CA THR A 38 -13.73 15.53 -10.89
C THR A 38 -12.76 16.64 -11.33
N ASP A 39 -11.53 16.68 -10.80
CA ASP A 39 -10.63 17.82 -10.98
C ASP A 39 -9.13 17.40 -11.01
N LEU A 40 -8.83 16.19 -11.51
CA LEU A 40 -7.47 15.64 -11.49
C LEU A 40 -6.46 16.51 -12.27
N GLU A 41 -6.87 17.08 -13.40
CA GLU A 41 -6.00 17.87 -14.27
C GLU A 41 -5.51 19.18 -13.64
N ASN A 42 -6.25 19.72 -12.67
CA ASN A 42 -5.91 20.96 -11.98
C ASN A 42 -5.14 20.75 -10.68
N GLN A 43 -4.86 19.48 -10.30
CA GLN A 43 -4.14 19.18 -9.08
C GLN A 43 -2.66 19.59 -9.18
N LYS A 44 -2.16 20.16 -8.08
CA LYS A 44 -0.76 20.62 -8.00
C LYS A 44 0.20 19.45 -8.18
N GLU A 45 1.08 19.55 -9.21
CA GLU A 45 2.11 18.55 -9.48
C GLU A 45 3.03 18.32 -8.25
N GLN A 46 3.42 17.06 -8.05
CA GLN A 46 4.31 16.59 -7.00
C GLN A 46 5.29 15.58 -7.59
N GLU A 47 6.59 15.80 -7.38
CA GLU A 47 7.58 14.75 -7.62
C GLU A 47 7.57 13.75 -6.47
N VAL A 48 7.45 12.47 -6.81
CA VAL A 48 7.42 11.35 -5.86
C VAL A 48 8.49 10.35 -6.22
N PHE A 49 9.02 9.64 -5.23
CA PHE A 49 9.96 8.55 -5.46
C PHE A 49 9.61 7.30 -4.67
N GLY A 50 10.18 6.20 -5.13
CA GLY A 50 10.17 4.93 -4.41
C GLY A 50 11.45 4.15 -4.67
N LYS A 51 11.58 3.03 -3.98
CA LYS A 51 12.70 2.10 -4.11
C LYS A 51 12.21 0.80 -4.74
N LEU A 52 12.62 0.53 -5.96
CA LEU A 52 12.42 -0.74 -6.65
C LEU A 52 13.54 -1.69 -6.23
N THR A 53 13.17 -2.88 -5.76
CA THR A 53 14.13 -3.93 -5.38
C THR A 53 13.71 -5.24 -6.03
N PHE A 54 14.66 -5.90 -6.70
CA PHE A 54 14.43 -7.19 -7.33
C PHE A 54 14.68 -8.35 -6.35
N PRO A 55 14.16 -9.57 -6.64
CA PRO A 55 14.44 -10.74 -5.81
C PRO A 55 15.93 -10.97 -5.59
N ASP A 56 16.30 -11.50 -4.41
CA ASP A 56 17.66 -11.88 -4.08
C ASP A 56 18.17 -13.01 -4.99
N ASP A 57 19.50 -13.05 -5.17
CA ASP A 57 20.30 -14.13 -5.74
C ASP A 57 20.05 -14.51 -7.22
N SER A 58 19.05 -13.95 -7.90
CA SER A 58 18.68 -14.40 -9.24
C SER A 58 18.18 -13.30 -10.16
N PHE A 59 18.67 -12.06 -10.00
CA PHE A 59 18.29 -11.03 -10.97
C PHE A 59 18.76 -11.42 -12.38
N ASP A 60 17.77 -11.66 -13.24
CA ASP A 60 17.97 -11.93 -14.67
C ASP A 60 17.45 -10.72 -15.46
N LYS A 61 18.34 -10.06 -16.19
CA LYS A 61 18.02 -8.88 -17.00
C LYS A 61 17.06 -9.17 -18.17
N GLU A 62 16.93 -10.42 -18.57
CA GLU A 62 16.03 -10.87 -19.64
C GLU A 62 14.63 -11.24 -19.09
N LYS A 63 14.49 -11.34 -17.76
CA LYS A 63 13.24 -11.74 -17.11
C LYS A 63 12.39 -10.53 -16.76
N LYS A 64 11.06 -10.69 -16.90
CA LYS A 64 10.06 -9.77 -16.33
C LYS A 64 9.51 -10.35 -15.04
N TYR A 65 9.62 -9.57 -13.97
CA TYR A 65 9.20 -9.95 -12.63
C TYR A 65 7.78 -9.45 -12.31
N PRO A 66 6.97 -10.24 -11.60
CA PRO A 66 5.78 -9.71 -10.96
C PRO A 66 6.20 -8.69 -9.90
N LEU A 67 5.38 -7.66 -9.70
CA LEU A 67 5.69 -6.55 -8.81
C LEU A 67 4.66 -6.43 -7.70
N ILE A 68 5.12 -6.09 -6.49
CA ILE A 68 4.26 -5.66 -5.40
C ILE A 68 4.63 -4.22 -5.02
N ILE A 69 3.67 -3.31 -5.18
CA ILE A 69 3.77 -1.95 -4.68
C ILE A 69 3.32 -1.94 -3.23
N GLY A 70 4.24 -1.64 -2.32
CA GLY A 70 3.98 -1.53 -0.89
C GLY A 70 3.72 -0.09 -0.46
N VAL A 71 2.72 0.12 0.39
CA VAL A 71 2.31 1.42 0.91
C VAL A 71 2.30 1.42 2.43
N ALA A 72 3.14 2.25 3.04
CA ALA A 72 3.26 2.34 4.49
C ALA A 72 2.03 2.95 5.18
N GLY A 73 1.90 2.73 6.49
CA GLY A 73 0.90 3.36 7.34
C GLY A 73 1.23 4.82 7.70
N SER A 74 0.39 5.45 8.51
CA SER A 74 0.51 6.86 8.92
C SER A 74 1.80 7.22 9.64
N LEU A 75 2.49 6.24 10.22
CA LEU A 75 3.82 6.38 10.85
C LEU A 75 4.99 6.19 9.86
N GLY A 76 4.72 6.05 8.55
CA GLY A 76 5.72 5.68 7.56
C GLY A 76 6.11 4.20 7.62
N TRP A 77 7.20 3.87 6.97
CA TRP A 77 7.72 2.52 6.90
C TRP A 77 8.23 2.05 8.27
N ARG A 78 7.80 0.84 8.69
CA ARG A 78 8.16 0.19 9.95
C ARG A 78 8.82 -1.17 9.68
N GLU A 79 9.45 -1.76 10.71
CA GLU A 79 10.21 -3.00 10.58
C GLU A 79 9.38 -4.16 10.05
N HIS A 80 8.18 -4.39 10.61
CA HIS A 80 7.29 -5.45 10.15
C HIS A 80 6.88 -5.29 8.68
N HIS A 81 6.74 -4.06 8.15
CA HIS A 81 6.49 -3.87 6.72
C HIS A 81 7.67 -4.40 5.88
N TYR A 82 8.91 -4.17 6.32
CA TYR A 82 10.10 -4.67 5.63
C TYR A 82 10.22 -6.19 5.69
N GLU A 83 9.73 -6.85 6.75
CA GLU A 83 9.64 -8.31 6.83
C GLU A 83 8.77 -8.87 5.70
N TYR A 84 7.60 -8.26 5.44
CA TYR A 84 6.75 -8.63 4.29
C TYR A 84 7.42 -8.34 2.94
N ILE A 85 8.04 -7.17 2.79
CA ILE A 85 8.79 -6.83 1.58
C ILE A 85 9.86 -7.89 1.29
N GLN A 86 10.62 -8.29 2.30
CA GLN A 86 11.63 -9.34 2.17
C GLN A 86 11.01 -10.71 1.83
N MET A 87 9.91 -11.07 2.46
CA MET A 87 9.18 -12.32 2.16
C MET A 87 8.70 -12.35 0.69
N TYR A 88 8.19 -11.24 0.16
CA TYR A 88 7.80 -11.15 -1.25
C TYR A 88 9.00 -11.30 -2.18
N GLN A 89 10.12 -10.67 -1.88
CA GLN A 89 11.37 -10.81 -2.64
C GLN A 89 11.86 -12.26 -2.65
N GLN A 90 11.86 -12.92 -1.50
CA GLN A 90 12.19 -14.35 -1.38
C GLN A 90 11.22 -15.25 -2.16
N SER A 91 9.98 -14.80 -2.36
CA SER A 91 8.97 -15.48 -3.18
C SER A 91 9.08 -15.15 -4.67
N GLY A 92 10.09 -14.42 -5.09
CA GLY A 92 10.39 -14.12 -6.49
C GLY A 92 9.69 -12.89 -7.07
N PHE A 93 9.11 -12.02 -6.23
CA PHE A 93 8.53 -10.76 -6.65
C PHE A 93 9.56 -9.63 -6.60
N ALA A 94 9.52 -8.73 -7.57
CA ALA A 94 10.05 -7.38 -7.38
C ALA A 94 9.14 -6.62 -6.41
N THR A 95 9.71 -5.71 -5.64
CA THR A 95 8.96 -4.88 -4.69
C THR A 95 9.25 -3.42 -4.91
N PHE A 96 8.24 -2.58 -4.72
CA PHE A 96 8.39 -1.13 -4.79
C PHE A 96 7.93 -0.48 -3.49
N GLU A 97 8.88 0.09 -2.75
CA GLU A 97 8.61 0.86 -1.53
C GLU A 97 8.20 2.28 -1.92
N LEU A 98 6.90 2.56 -1.95
CA LEU A 98 6.37 3.90 -2.24
C LEU A 98 6.69 4.87 -1.10
N ASN A 99 7.30 6.01 -1.39
CA ASN A 99 7.75 6.98 -0.39
C ASN A 99 6.98 8.31 -0.46
N SER A 100 5.66 8.27 -0.43
CA SER A 100 4.78 9.44 -0.52
C SER A 100 5.08 10.51 0.53
N PHE A 101 5.37 10.10 1.76
CA PHE A 101 5.69 11.03 2.86
C PHE A 101 7.05 11.69 2.69
N LYS A 102 8.10 10.89 2.48
CA LYS A 102 9.46 11.44 2.32
C LYS A 102 9.57 12.35 1.10
N SER A 103 8.82 12.08 0.04
CA SER A 103 8.75 12.91 -1.16
C SER A 103 8.17 14.30 -0.88
N ARG A 104 7.40 14.43 0.20
CA ARG A 104 6.79 15.70 0.67
C ARG A 104 7.46 16.25 1.93
N ASN A 105 8.61 15.68 2.33
CA ASN A 105 9.33 16.03 3.56
C ASN A 105 8.49 15.83 4.83
N ILE A 106 7.57 14.87 4.81
CA ILE A 106 6.73 14.47 5.94
C ILE A 106 7.26 13.15 6.50
N LEU A 107 7.26 12.99 7.81
CA LEU A 107 7.68 11.75 8.48
C LEU A 107 6.47 10.91 8.93
N SER A 108 5.39 11.57 9.32
CA SER A 108 4.19 10.92 9.86
C SER A 108 2.99 11.85 9.70
N THR A 109 1.80 11.27 9.49
CA THR A 109 0.52 11.99 9.44
C THR A 109 -0.37 11.67 10.64
N VAL A 110 0.12 10.95 11.65
CA VAL A 110 -0.68 10.52 12.82
C VAL A 110 -1.28 11.69 13.57
N GLY A 111 -0.81 12.85 13.58
CA GLY A 111 -1.38 13.99 14.32
C GLY A 111 -2.60 14.63 13.65
N SER A 112 -2.72 14.58 12.32
CA SER A 112 -3.77 15.29 11.58
C SER A 112 -4.42 14.45 10.48
N GLN A 113 -3.70 13.48 9.92
CA GLN A 113 -4.11 12.64 8.77
C GLN A 113 -4.35 13.44 7.46
N VAL A 114 -3.91 14.71 7.39
CA VAL A 114 -4.20 15.61 6.26
C VAL A 114 -2.97 16.14 5.54
N GLU A 115 -1.76 15.99 6.07
CA GLU A 115 -0.52 16.46 5.40
C GLU A 115 -0.26 15.68 4.11
N VAL A 116 -0.57 14.38 4.11
CA VAL A 116 -0.56 13.53 2.93
C VAL A 116 -1.79 12.62 3.01
N THR A 117 -2.75 12.85 2.15
CA THR A 117 -4.06 12.19 2.21
C THR A 117 -4.05 10.83 1.52
N THR A 118 -5.07 10.01 1.79
CA THR A 118 -5.29 8.75 1.06
C THR A 118 -5.40 8.98 -0.44
N ALA A 119 -6.08 10.06 -0.87
CA ALA A 119 -6.21 10.42 -2.28
C ALA A 119 -4.85 10.67 -2.94
N ALA A 120 -4.01 11.51 -2.31
CA ALA A 120 -2.66 11.77 -2.82
C ALA A 120 -1.84 10.48 -2.97
N ILE A 121 -1.92 9.57 -1.98
CA ILE A 121 -1.14 8.32 -2.01
C ILE A 121 -1.70 7.32 -3.04
N ILE A 122 -3.02 7.28 -3.28
CA ILE A 122 -3.61 6.48 -4.36
C ILE A 122 -3.08 6.95 -5.72
N LEU A 123 -3.07 8.26 -5.95
CA LEU A 123 -2.52 8.83 -7.17
C LEU A 123 -1.02 8.53 -7.31
N ASP A 124 -0.25 8.64 -6.23
CA ASP A 124 1.17 8.25 -6.21
C ASP A 124 1.36 6.77 -6.59
N ALA A 125 0.50 5.88 -6.08
CA ALA A 125 0.59 4.44 -6.37
C ALA A 125 0.31 4.13 -7.85
N TYR A 126 -0.68 4.79 -8.46
CA TYR A 126 -0.97 4.64 -9.89
C TYR A 126 0.10 5.28 -10.76
N SER A 127 0.63 6.45 -10.37
CA SER A 127 1.74 7.11 -11.06
C SER A 127 3.02 6.26 -11.03
N ALA A 128 3.30 5.64 -9.87
CA ALA A 128 4.37 4.66 -9.75
C ALA A 128 4.13 3.44 -10.66
N PHE A 129 2.90 2.94 -10.70
CA PHE A 129 2.55 1.82 -11.58
C PHE A 129 2.78 2.19 -13.06
N ALA A 130 2.34 3.36 -13.49
CA ALA A 130 2.55 3.84 -14.86
C ALA A 130 4.03 3.91 -15.25
N GLU A 131 4.89 4.43 -14.36
CA GLU A 131 6.33 4.48 -14.55
C GLU A 131 6.93 3.06 -14.61
N LEU A 132 6.59 2.21 -13.64
CA LEU A 132 7.11 0.85 -13.52
C LEU A 132 6.60 -0.09 -14.62
N ALA A 133 5.43 0.17 -15.20
CA ALA A 133 4.91 -0.58 -16.35
C ALA A 133 5.79 -0.47 -17.60
N ASN A 134 6.60 0.59 -17.69
CA ASN A 134 7.57 0.81 -18.76
C ASN A 134 8.97 0.23 -18.43
N HIS A 135 9.18 -0.25 -17.20
CA HIS A 135 10.46 -0.81 -16.80
C HIS A 135 10.70 -2.16 -17.49
N PRO A 136 11.89 -2.40 -18.13
CA PRO A 136 12.16 -3.59 -18.95
C PRO A 136 11.99 -4.91 -18.18
N ASN A 137 12.26 -4.91 -16.88
CA ASN A 137 12.22 -6.09 -16.04
C ASN A 137 10.92 -6.22 -15.21
N ILE A 138 9.89 -5.42 -15.44
CA ILE A 138 8.60 -5.53 -14.75
C ILE A 138 7.53 -6.09 -15.70
N ASP A 139 6.76 -7.07 -15.20
CA ASP A 139 5.57 -7.55 -15.88
C ASP A 139 4.37 -6.69 -15.47
N LYS A 140 4.01 -5.77 -16.33
CA LYS A 140 2.89 -4.83 -16.08
C LYS A 140 1.53 -5.50 -15.85
N ASN A 141 1.37 -6.76 -16.27
CA ASN A 141 0.12 -7.51 -16.07
C ASN A 141 0.07 -8.23 -14.71
N ARG A 142 1.17 -8.20 -13.96
CA ARG A 142 1.31 -8.85 -12.66
C ARG A 142 1.81 -7.86 -11.60
N VAL A 143 1.16 -6.70 -11.52
CA VAL A 143 1.45 -5.67 -10.50
C VAL A 143 0.34 -5.70 -9.46
N SER A 144 0.70 -5.97 -8.22
CA SER A 144 -0.22 -5.99 -7.06
C SER A 144 0.09 -4.83 -6.12
N ILE A 145 -0.89 -4.47 -5.29
CA ILE A 145 -0.72 -3.45 -4.25
C ILE A 145 -0.99 -4.02 -2.87
N THR A 146 -0.14 -3.67 -1.91
CA THR A 146 -0.33 -3.99 -0.50
C THR A 146 -0.08 -2.77 0.36
N GLY A 147 -0.75 -2.68 1.50
CA GLY A 147 -0.54 -1.55 2.40
C GLY A 147 -1.10 -1.77 3.79
N TRP A 148 -0.61 -0.97 4.74
CA TRP A 148 -0.87 -1.09 6.16
C TRP A 148 -1.56 0.15 6.70
N SER A 149 -2.66 0.01 7.44
CA SER A 149 -3.40 1.11 8.05
C SER A 149 -3.85 2.14 6.99
N LEU A 150 -3.32 3.36 6.99
CA LEU A 150 -3.51 4.34 5.92
C LEU A 150 -3.13 3.76 4.55
N GLY A 151 -2.00 3.05 4.45
CA GLY A 151 -1.63 2.32 3.24
C GLY A 151 -2.59 1.19 2.90
N GLY A 152 -3.24 0.59 3.90
CA GLY A 152 -4.34 -0.35 3.72
C GLY A 152 -5.57 0.30 3.07
N ALA A 153 -5.91 1.55 3.45
CA ALA A 153 -6.92 2.34 2.74
C ALA A 153 -6.53 2.56 1.27
N VAL A 154 -5.27 2.89 1.02
CA VAL A 154 -4.76 3.06 -0.35
C VAL A 154 -4.90 1.77 -1.14
N ALA A 155 -4.46 0.63 -0.58
CA ALA A 155 -4.60 -0.67 -1.24
C ALA A 155 -6.07 -1.03 -1.51
N LEU A 156 -7.00 -0.72 -0.60
CA LEU A 156 -8.42 -0.99 -0.76
C LEU A 156 -9.06 -0.07 -1.80
N PHE A 157 -8.93 1.25 -1.62
CA PHE A 157 -9.65 2.23 -2.44
C PHE A 157 -9.00 2.49 -3.81
N SER A 158 -7.75 2.07 -4.04
CA SER A 158 -7.19 2.01 -5.40
C SER A 158 -7.95 1.04 -6.31
N GLY A 159 -8.72 0.10 -5.73
CA GLY A 159 -9.62 -0.78 -6.46
C GLY A 159 -11.04 -0.23 -6.64
N TRP A 160 -11.39 0.93 -6.08
CA TRP A 160 -12.71 1.53 -6.23
C TRP A 160 -12.87 2.13 -7.63
N LYS A 161 -13.85 1.62 -8.41
CA LYS A 161 -13.96 1.95 -9.85
C LYS A 161 -14.06 3.44 -10.15
N PRO A 162 -14.81 4.28 -9.39
CA PRO A 162 -14.82 5.72 -9.66
C PRO A 162 -13.43 6.36 -9.66
N VAL A 163 -12.58 6.03 -8.67
CA VAL A 163 -11.21 6.55 -8.59
C VAL A 163 -10.32 5.91 -9.66
N MET A 164 -10.37 4.60 -9.81
CA MET A 164 -9.56 3.88 -10.78
C MET A 164 -9.79 4.42 -12.21
N ASN A 165 -11.05 4.54 -12.61
CA ASN A 165 -11.42 4.98 -13.96
C ASN A 165 -11.10 6.47 -14.22
N ALA A 166 -11.05 7.30 -13.19
CA ALA A 166 -10.63 8.70 -13.30
C ALA A 166 -9.12 8.84 -13.52
N ILE A 167 -8.32 7.88 -13.03
CA ILE A 167 -6.86 7.93 -13.14
C ILE A 167 -6.38 7.27 -14.45
N THR A 168 -6.97 6.13 -14.84
CA THR A 168 -6.45 5.31 -15.93
C THR A 168 -7.49 4.37 -16.53
N ASP A 169 -7.41 4.17 -17.85
CA ASP A 169 -8.20 3.17 -18.57
C ASP A 169 -7.52 1.80 -18.62
N ASP A 170 -6.17 1.76 -18.54
CA ASP A 170 -5.38 0.59 -18.92
C ASP A 170 -4.71 -0.13 -17.74
N LEU A 171 -4.39 0.60 -16.65
CA LEU A 171 -3.63 0.04 -15.53
C LEU A 171 -4.57 -0.53 -14.47
N LYS A 172 -4.45 -1.83 -14.21
CA LYS A 172 -5.23 -2.54 -13.20
C LYS A 172 -4.31 -3.35 -12.32
N PHE A 173 -4.39 -3.13 -11.02
CA PHE A 173 -3.68 -3.99 -10.08
C PHE A 173 -4.21 -5.42 -10.17
N ALA A 174 -3.30 -6.39 -10.20
CA ALA A 174 -3.64 -7.82 -10.27
C ALA A 174 -4.25 -8.35 -8.96
N SER A 175 -3.96 -7.72 -7.82
CA SER A 175 -4.59 -7.99 -6.53
C SER A 175 -4.36 -6.83 -5.55
N HIS A 176 -5.21 -6.77 -4.54
CA HIS A 176 -5.18 -5.77 -3.46
C HIS A 176 -5.14 -6.48 -2.11
N LEU A 177 -4.11 -6.24 -1.31
CA LEU A 177 -3.99 -6.76 0.05
C LEU A 177 -3.95 -5.61 1.04
N ALA A 178 -4.99 -5.47 1.83
CA ALA A 178 -5.18 -4.37 2.76
C ALA A 178 -5.08 -4.85 4.22
N PHE A 179 -4.02 -4.48 4.91
CA PHE A 179 -3.83 -4.75 6.34
C PHE A 179 -4.50 -3.65 7.17
N TYR A 180 -5.42 -4.04 8.01
CA TYR A 180 -6.18 -3.19 8.94
C TYR A 180 -6.56 -1.81 8.37
N PRO A 181 -7.28 -1.80 7.20
CA PRO A 181 -7.67 -0.56 6.55
C PRO A 181 -8.80 0.14 7.31
N PRO A 182 -8.94 1.48 7.19
CA PRO A 182 -10.09 2.20 7.68
C PRO A 182 -11.33 1.95 6.79
N CYS A 183 -12.13 0.93 7.11
CA CYS A 183 -13.36 0.58 6.37
C CYS A 183 -14.58 1.45 6.75
N PHE A 184 -14.41 2.46 7.55
CA PHE A 184 -15.49 3.35 7.98
C PHE A 184 -15.91 4.41 6.93
N PHE A 185 -15.30 4.39 5.76
CA PHE A 185 -15.80 5.07 4.57
C PHE A 185 -16.79 4.13 3.86
N ASP A 186 -18.08 4.50 3.87
CA ASP A 186 -19.18 3.73 3.28
C ASP A 186 -19.54 4.28 1.89
N PRO A 187 -19.01 3.72 0.79
CA PRO A 187 -19.26 4.24 -0.54
C PRO A 187 -20.71 3.96 -1.01
N GLU A 188 -21.35 4.94 -1.62
CA GLU A 188 -22.61 4.77 -2.31
C GLU A 188 -22.46 3.89 -3.56
N ASN A 189 -21.42 4.16 -4.35
CA ASN A 189 -21.05 3.29 -5.46
C ASN A 189 -20.26 2.09 -4.91
N THR A 190 -20.82 0.89 -5.05
CA THR A 190 -20.26 -0.38 -4.55
C THR A 190 -19.41 -1.14 -5.57
N GLU A 191 -19.08 -0.52 -6.69
CA GLU A 191 -18.29 -1.14 -7.74
C GLU A 191 -16.79 -1.00 -7.47
N PHE A 192 -16.16 -2.13 -7.27
CA PHE A 192 -14.71 -2.27 -7.15
C PHE A 192 -14.14 -3.04 -8.34
N THR A 193 -12.83 -3.08 -8.42
CA THR A 193 -12.09 -3.88 -9.41
C THR A 193 -12.55 -5.34 -9.41
N ASP A 194 -12.39 -6.01 -10.54
CA ASP A 194 -12.63 -7.44 -10.66
C ASP A 194 -11.48 -8.28 -10.08
N ALA A 195 -10.33 -7.65 -9.82
CA ALA A 195 -9.18 -8.27 -9.18
C ALA A 195 -9.51 -8.65 -7.72
N PRO A 196 -8.89 -9.72 -7.18
CA PRO A 196 -9.13 -10.10 -5.79
C PRO A 196 -8.66 -9.02 -4.81
N ILE A 197 -9.53 -8.73 -3.84
CA ILE A 197 -9.26 -7.85 -2.70
C ILE A 197 -9.28 -8.71 -1.45
N HIS A 198 -8.24 -8.63 -0.61
CA HIS A 198 -8.24 -9.30 0.69
C HIS A 198 -7.97 -8.28 1.80
N ILE A 199 -8.88 -8.21 2.75
CA ILE A 199 -8.79 -7.36 3.94
C ILE A 199 -8.40 -8.24 5.12
N LEU A 200 -7.37 -7.84 5.86
CA LEU A 200 -6.91 -8.47 7.09
C LEU A 200 -7.10 -7.47 8.24
N ILE A 201 -7.86 -7.83 9.30
CA ILE A 201 -8.19 -6.90 10.38
C ILE A 201 -8.15 -7.60 11.74
N GLY A 202 -7.73 -6.90 12.78
CA GLY A 202 -7.80 -7.38 14.15
C GLY A 202 -9.19 -7.20 14.77
N GLU A 203 -9.69 -8.21 15.50
CA GLU A 203 -10.99 -8.13 16.18
C GLU A 203 -11.05 -6.99 17.20
N LEU A 204 -9.95 -6.76 17.93
CA LEU A 204 -9.84 -5.74 18.97
C LEU A 204 -9.27 -4.41 18.49
N ASP A 205 -9.17 -4.24 17.17
CA ASP A 205 -8.70 -2.98 16.59
C ASP A 205 -9.66 -1.85 16.97
N ASN A 206 -9.16 -0.85 17.68
CA ASN A 206 -9.93 0.32 18.09
C ASN A 206 -9.50 1.59 17.35
N TRP A 207 -8.48 1.50 16.52
CA TRP A 207 -8.07 2.58 15.61
C TRP A 207 -8.87 2.49 14.31
N THR A 208 -8.79 1.35 13.61
CA THR A 208 -9.58 1.03 12.43
C THR A 208 -10.46 -0.18 12.71
N PRO A 209 -11.66 0.01 13.30
CA PRO A 209 -12.46 -1.09 13.84
C PRO A 209 -12.84 -2.14 12.80
N SER A 210 -12.93 -3.41 13.26
CA SER A 210 -13.26 -4.55 12.41
C SER A 210 -14.72 -4.58 11.94
N GLU A 211 -15.66 -4.10 12.77
CA GLU A 211 -17.10 -4.14 12.43
C GLU A 211 -17.43 -3.34 11.15
N PRO A 212 -16.94 -2.11 10.93
CA PRO A 212 -17.06 -1.45 9.63
C PRO A 212 -16.54 -2.28 8.46
N CYS A 213 -15.42 -3.00 8.61
CA CYS A 213 -14.90 -3.86 7.54
C CYS A 213 -15.83 -5.04 7.23
N VAL A 214 -16.44 -5.65 8.24
CA VAL A 214 -17.44 -6.71 8.06
C VAL A 214 -18.64 -6.19 7.27
N ASN A 215 -19.17 -5.02 7.63
CA ASN A 215 -20.29 -4.39 6.96
C ASN A 215 -19.94 -3.96 5.54
N PHE A 216 -18.76 -3.38 5.35
CA PHE A 216 -18.22 -2.99 4.05
C PHE A 216 -18.13 -4.18 3.10
N VAL A 217 -17.47 -5.27 3.51
CA VAL A 217 -17.32 -6.48 2.70
C VAL A 217 -18.68 -7.09 2.35
N LYS A 218 -19.60 -7.17 3.32
CA LYS A 218 -20.96 -7.64 3.07
C LYS A 218 -21.70 -6.81 2.00
N LYS A 219 -21.42 -5.50 1.97
CA LYS A 219 -22.02 -4.57 1.00
C LYS A 219 -21.45 -4.76 -0.40
N ILE A 220 -20.11 -4.80 -0.55
CA ILE A 220 -19.45 -4.81 -1.86
C ILE A 220 -19.27 -6.21 -2.46
N SER A 221 -19.32 -7.29 -1.66
CA SER A 221 -19.12 -8.68 -2.14
C SER A 221 -20.15 -9.16 -3.16
N LYS A 222 -21.24 -8.43 -3.32
CA LYS A 222 -22.26 -8.72 -4.35
C LYS A 222 -21.75 -8.44 -5.77
N ASN A 223 -20.81 -7.49 -5.90
CA ASN A 223 -20.31 -6.96 -7.17
C ASN A 223 -18.79 -7.03 -7.32
N SER A 224 -18.07 -7.58 -6.32
CA SER A 224 -16.62 -7.57 -6.29
C SER A 224 -16.06 -8.82 -5.62
N ASN A 225 -14.88 -9.24 -6.05
CA ASN A 225 -14.16 -10.38 -5.48
C ASN A 225 -13.41 -9.92 -4.21
N VAL A 226 -14.10 -9.85 -3.09
CA VAL A 226 -13.53 -9.39 -1.81
C VAL A 226 -13.63 -10.44 -0.72
N ASN A 227 -12.54 -10.63 0.01
CA ASN A 227 -12.44 -11.51 1.16
C ASN A 227 -12.02 -10.70 2.41
N LEU A 228 -12.45 -11.19 3.58
CA LEU A 228 -12.10 -10.61 4.87
C LEU A 228 -11.60 -11.71 5.81
N THR A 229 -10.47 -11.46 6.45
CA THR A 229 -10.00 -12.25 7.59
C THR A 229 -9.97 -11.38 8.83
N VAL A 230 -10.76 -11.78 9.84
CA VAL A 230 -10.74 -11.14 11.16
C VAL A 230 -9.89 -12.01 12.10
N TYR A 231 -8.83 -11.45 12.64
CA TYR A 231 -7.93 -12.15 13.57
C TYR A 231 -8.44 -12.00 15.00
N PRO A 232 -8.82 -13.10 15.68
CA PRO A 232 -9.31 -13.04 17.05
C PRO A 232 -8.27 -12.46 18.01
N ASN A 233 -8.72 -11.71 19.03
CA ASN A 233 -7.89 -11.12 20.08
C ASN A 233 -6.72 -10.25 19.58
N SER A 234 -6.78 -9.75 18.35
CA SER A 234 -5.73 -8.98 17.70
C SER A 234 -6.09 -7.48 17.63
N HIS A 235 -5.13 -6.64 17.95
CA HIS A 235 -5.24 -5.17 17.89
C HIS A 235 -4.76 -4.61 16.55
N HIS A 236 -4.73 -3.27 16.40
CA HIS A 236 -4.11 -2.59 15.27
C HIS A 236 -2.63 -2.95 15.15
N SER A 237 -2.13 -3.13 13.94
CA SER A 237 -0.75 -3.61 13.67
C SER A 237 -0.44 -4.99 14.31
N PHE A 238 -1.39 -5.91 14.26
CA PHE A 238 -1.27 -7.25 14.84
C PHE A 238 -0.12 -8.09 14.26
N ASP A 239 0.41 -7.68 13.14
CA ASP A 239 1.53 -8.27 12.42
C ASP A 239 2.90 -7.70 12.87
N SER A 240 2.90 -6.71 13.77
CA SER A 240 4.11 -6.20 14.41
C SER A 240 4.55 -7.11 15.55
N GLN A 241 5.86 -7.23 15.73
CA GLN A 241 6.44 -7.93 16.88
C GLN A 241 6.53 -7.04 18.14
N GLU A 242 6.19 -5.75 18.03
CA GLU A 242 6.13 -4.85 19.17
C GLU A 242 4.97 -5.25 20.11
N PRO A 243 5.15 -5.16 21.41
CA PRO A 243 4.06 -5.44 22.36
C PRO A 243 2.93 -4.43 22.20
N VAL A 244 1.69 -4.87 22.50
CA VAL A 244 0.53 -3.98 22.50
C VAL A 244 0.76 -2.84 23.49
N GLN A 245 0.63 -1.61 23.02
CA GLN A 245 0.82 -0.40 23.84
C GLN A 245 -0.20 0.67 23.48
N PHE A 246 -0.51 1.54 24.44
CA PHE A 246 -1.38 2.66 24.20
C PHE A 246 -0.65 3.77 23.45
N ASN A 247 -1.25 4.28 22.37
CA ASN A 247 -0.72 5.43 21.63
C ASN A 247 -1.54 6.67 21.95
N GLU A 248 -0.96 7.58 22.72
CA GLU A 248 -1.63 8.84 23.16
C GLU A 248 -2.00 9.77 21.98
N LYS A 249 -1.31 9.66 20.85
CA LYS A 249 -1.57 10.44 19.64
C LYS A 249 -2.49 9.74 18.65
N GLY A 250 -2.89 8.53 18.95
CA GLY A 250 -3.80 7.74 18.13
C GLY A 250 -5.25 8.18 18.31
N TYR A 251 -6.03 8.03 17.25
CA TYR A 251 -7.47 8.25 17.27
C TYR A 251 -8.20 6.93 17.44
N SER A 252 -9.39 6.95 18.06
CA SER A 252 -10.32 5.84 18.02
C SER A 252 -11.46 6.18 17.08
N PHE A 253 -11.62 5.41 16.02
CA PHE A 253 -12.70 5.59 15.04
C PHE A 253 -13.87 4.62 15.25
N LYS A 254 -14.03 4.06 16.46
CA LYS A 254 -15.08 3.08 16.79
C LYS A 254 -16.50 3.56 16.47
N ASN A 255 -16.75 4.86 16.58
CA ASN A 255 -18.07 5.45 16.34
C ASN A 255 -18.09 6.32 15.08
N CYS A 256 -17.10 6.16 14.20
CA CYS A 256 -17.04 6.92 12.96
C CYS A 256 -17.61 6.09 11.81
N LEU A 257 -18.51 6.70 11.05
CA LEU A 257 -18.95 6.21 9.76
C LEU A 257 -19.15 7.41 8.85
N PHE A 258 -18.40 7.44 7.76
CA PHE A 258 -18.48 8.49 6.76
C PHE A 258 -19.13 7.94 5.50
N LYS A 259 -20.15 8.59 4.97
CA LYS A 259 -20.63 8.25 3.63
C LYS A 259 -19.70 8.85 2.58
N LEU A 260 -19.44 8.07 1.57
CA LEU A 260 -18.67 8.47 0.41
C LEU A 260 -19.62 8.44 -0.80
N ASN A 261 -19.91 9.61 -1.39
CA ASN A 261 -20.73 9.66 -2.58
C ASN A 261 -19.97 9.13 -3.82
N SER A 262 -20.69 9.00 -4.94
CA SER A 262 -20.10 8.47 -6.18
C SER A 262 -19.06 9.40 -6.82
N GLU A 263 -19.03 10.66 -6.44
CA GLU A 263 -18.07 11.68 -6.88
C GLU A 263 -16.85 11.77 -5.98
N GLY A 264 -16.81 10.97 -4.89
CA GLY A 264 -15.66 10.91 -3.99
C GLY A 264 -15.69 11.89 -2.82
N ASP A 265 -16.81 12.61 -2.61
CA ASP A 265 -16.95 13.48 -1.46
C ASP A 265 -17.31 12.69 -0.21
N VAL A 266 -16.70 13.06 0.90
CA VAL A 266 -16.98 12.51 2.21
C VAL A 266 -18.10 13.31 2.86
N LEU A 267 -19.26 12.68 3.02
CA LEU A 267 -20.40 13.24 3.71
C LEU A 267 -20.35 12.80 5.19
N MET A 268 -20.15 13.75 6.09
CA MET A 268 -20.19 13.48 7.52
C MET A 268 -21.63 13.23 7.97
N ASN A 269 -21.96 12.01 8.36
CA ASN A 269 -23.17 11.75 9.12
C ASN A 269 -22.87 12.07 10.59
N TYR A 270 -23.49 13.13 11.12
CA TYR A 270 -23.65 13.24 12.56
C TYR A 270 -24.59 12.10 12.97
N LEU A 271 -24.05 11.11 13.67
CA LEU A 271 -24.89 10.15 14.37
C LEU A 271 -25.63 10.95 15.45
N ASN A 272 -26.93 11.19 15.22
CA ASN A 272 -27.83 11.75 16.23
C ASN A 272 -28.01 10.77 17.38
#